data_2f6440cac625c0fef642db12d17b5c97
#
_entry.id   2f6440cac625c0fef642db12d17b5c97
#
_cell.length_a   1.000
_cell.length_b   1.000
_cell.length_c   1.000
_cell.angle_alpha   90.00
_cell.angle_beta   90.00
_cell.angle_gamma   90.00
#
_symmetry.space_group_name_H-M   'P 1'
#
loop_
_entity.id
_entity.type
_entity.pdbx_description
1 polymer ?
#
loop_
_entity_poly.entity_id
_entity_poly.type
_entity_poly.pdbx_seq_one_letter_code
_entity_poly.pdbx_strand_id
1 'polypeptide(L)'
;MGVKNIDWVHGDILNIDKMNKKFDYIESVGVLHHMENPQDGFDSLNKNLKKSGLIKLGLYSKYAKSNYSDAKDYVEKNNLKYSKDNLHKIRNHIKESTSEGSLHIKKYVNDFYTTSEFRDMLLHEQEIFFTLPEVENLFKNDFKFLGFIKQPRLSDFYRKNFPEDIKQINLKNWNKLEIKNTVLFTQMYQFWIQKK
;
A
#
# COMPACT_ATOMS: atom_id res chain seq x y z
N MET A 1 19.75 9.14 23.56
CA MET A 1 18.63 9.02 24.52
C MET A 1 17.84 7.78 24.15
N GLY A 2 17.73 6.78 25.02
CA GLY A 2 16.96 5.56 24.76
C GLY A 2 15.48 5.83 24.99
N VAL A 3 14.62 5.46 24.02
CA VAL A 3 13.16 5.47 24.18
C VAL A 3 12.79 4.36 25.16
N LYS A 4 12.12 4.70 26.26
CA LYS A 4 11.81 3.77 27.37
C LYS A 4 10.41 3.15 27.31
N ASN A 5 9.57 3.59 26.39
CA ASN A 5 8.15 3.19 26.26
C ASN A 5 7.87 2.37 25.00
N ILE A 6 8.90 1.71 24.45
CA ILE A 6 8.79 0.83 23.28
C ILE A 6 9.37 -0.54 23.63
N ASP A 7 8.56 -1.58 23.43
CA ASP A 7 9.01 -2.96 23.48
C ASP A 7 9.29 -3.43 22.04
N TRP A 8 10.54 -3.80 21.77
CA TRP A 8 10.92 -4.35 20.46
C TRP A 8 10.81 -5.87 20.48
N VAL A 9 10.04 -6.42 19.54
CA VAL A 9 9.86 -7.87 19.43
C VAL A 9 10.21 -8.30 18.01
N HIS A 10 11.16 -9.23 17.89
CA HIS A 10 11.46 -9.90 16.63
C HIS A 10 10.55 -11.13 16.49
N GLY A 11 9.71 -11.16 15.47
CA GLY A 11 8.74 -12.24 15.27
C GLY A 11 8.02 -12.16 13.93
N ASP A 12 7.23 -13.19 13.67
CA ASP A 12 6.37 -13.28 12.50
C ASP A 12 4.97 -12.74 12.85
N ILE A 13 4.39 -11.95 11.95
CA ILE A 13 3.03 -11.40 12.09
C ILE A 13 1.97 -12.52 12.28
N LEU A 14 2.17 -13.68 11.69
CA LEU A 14 1.28 -14.84 11.84
C LEU A 14 1.28 -15.44 13.25
N ASN A 15 2.27 -15.07 14.06
CA ASN A 15 2.46 -15.55 15.43
C ASN A 15 2.25 -14.46 16.49
N ILE A 16 1.65 -13.33 16.14
CA ILE A 16 1.47 -12.20 17.06
C ILE A 16 0.58 -12.57 18.27
N ASP A 17 -0.29 -13.55 18.13
CA ASP A 17 -1.14 -14.10 19.20
C ASP A 17 -0.32 -14.72 20.35
N LYS A 18 0.90 -15.22 20.07
CA LYS A 18 1.83 -15.74 21.09
C LYS A 18 2.29 -14.67 22.09
N MET A 19 2.11 -13.39 21.76
CA MET A 19 2.37 -12.30 22.69
C MET A 19 1.36 -12.23 23.83
N ASN A 20 0.20 -12.90 23.73
CA ASN A 20 -0.90 -12.85 24.70
C ASN A 20 -1.33 -11.42 25.06
N LYS A 21 -1.21 -10.49 24.12
CA LYS A 21 -1.59 -9.07 24.26
C LYS A 21 -2.71 -8.71 23.28
N LYS A 22 -3.61 -7.83 23.73
CA LYS A 22 -4.62 -7.19 22.87
C LYS A 22 -4.32 -5.70 22.78
N PHE A 23 -4.42 -5.16 21.59
CA PHE A 23 -4.08 -3.78 21.28
C PHE A 23 -5.34 -2.93 21.03
N ASP A 24 -5.30 -1.68 21.42
CA ASP A 24 -6.33 -0.68 21.10
C ASP A 24 -6.15 -0.18 19.66
N TYR A 25 -4.91 -0.19 19.20
CA TYR A 25 -4.49 0.29 17.89
C TYR A 25 -3.39 -0.60 17.31
N ILE A 26 -3.53 -0.91 16.01
CA ILE A 26 -2.51 -1.62 15.23
C ILE A 26 -2.22 -0.81 13.96
N GLU A 27 -0.96 -0.67 13.61
CA GLU A 27 -0.53 -0.14 12.32
C GLU A 27 0.21 -1.22 11.52
N SER A 28 -0.26 -1.46 10.27
CA SER A 28 0.34 -2.39 9.34
C SER A 28 0.37 -1.75 7.95
N VAL A 29 1.43 -1.00 7.69
CA VAL A 29 1.66 -0.27 6.44
C VAL A 29 2.84 -0.89 5.73
N GLY A 30 2.64 -1.35 4.48
CA GLY A 30 3.71 -1.95 3.71
C GLY A 30 4.05 -3.39 4.12
N VAL A 31 3.12 -4.15 4.70
CA VAL A 31 3.39 -5.49 5.24
C VAL A 31 2.57 -6.58 4.54
N LEU A 32 1.23 -6.49 4.63
CA LEU A 32 0.36 -7.59 4.21
C LEU A 32 0.48 -7.95 2.72
N HIS A 33 0.79 -7.00 1.88
CA HIS A 33 0.94 -7.24 0.44
C HIS A 33 2.23 -7.99 0.06
N HIS A 34 3.13 -8.24 1.00
CA HIS A 34 4.30 -9.08 0.81
C HIS A 34 4.10 -10.51 1.33
N MET A 35 2.95 -10.81 1.91
CA MET A 35 2.63 -12.15 2.41
C MET A 35 2.12 -13.03 1.28
N GLU A 36 2.33 -14.34 1.38
CA GLU A 36 1.77 -15.33 0.47
C GLU A 36 0.23 -15.26 0.46
N ASN A 37 -0.36 -15.16 1.64
CA ASN A 37 -1.78 -14.94 1.84
C ASN A 37 -2.01 -13.72 2.76
N PRO A 38 -2.35 -12.53 2.21
CA PRO A 38 -2.63 -11.34 3.00
C PRO A 38 -3.78 -11.49 4.00
N GLN A 39 -4.75 -12.38 3.73
CA GLN A 39 -5.87 -12.62 4.63
C GLN A 39 -5.40 -13.23 5.96
N ASP A 40 -4.45 -14.17 5.94
CA ASP A 40 -3.93 -14.78 7.16
C ASP A 40 -3.26 -13.75 8.07
N GLY A 41 -2.48 -12.83 7.47
CA GLY A 41 -1.90 -11.72 8.20
C GLY A 41 -2.96 -10.79 8.78
N PHE A 42 -3.98 -10.43 8.00
CA PHE A 42 -5.09 -9.61 8.49
C PHE A 42 -5.85 -10.29 9.63
N ASP A 43 -6.14 -11.57 9.52
CA ASP A 43 -6.83 -12.35 10.55
C ASP A 43 -6.03 -12.41 11.85
N SER A 44 -4.71 -12.51 11.74
CA SER A 44 -3.80 -12.44 12.89
C SER A 44 -3.88 -11.08 13.59
N LEU A 45 -3.88 -9.97 12.83
CA LEU A 45 -4.09 -8.62 13.39
C LEU A 45 -5.47 -8.50 14.04
N ASN A 46 -6.53 -8.98 13.38
CA ASN A 46 -7.90 -8.94 13.90
C ASN A 46 -8.02 -9.70 15.23
N LYS A 47 -7.44 -10.89 15.33
CA LYS A 47 -7.41 -11.66 16.58
C LYS A 47 -6.79 -10.89 17.75
N ASN A 48 -5.79 -10.07 17.49
CA ASN A 48 -5.04 -9.35 18.52
C ASN A 48 -5.55 -7.92 18.79
N LEU A 49 -6.56 -7.46 18.05
CA LEU A 49 -7.22 -6.18 18.26
C LEU A 49 -8.37 -6.31 19.26
N LYS A 50 -8.49 -5.34 20.17
CA LYS A 50 -9.65 -5.22 21.07
C LYS A 50 -10.93 -4.87 20.29
N LYS A 51 -12.08 -5.11 20.89
CA LYS A 51 -13.37 -4.62 20.37
C LYS A 51 -13.33 -3.10 20.25
N SER A 52 -13.89 -2.55 19.19
CA SER A 52 -13.83 -1.12 18.84
C SER A 52 -12.42 -0.56 18.61
N GLY A 53 -11.39 -1.41 18.61
CA GLY A 53 -10.01 -1.01 18.28
C GLY A 53 -9.86 -0.59 16.82
N LEU A 54 -8.76 0.09 16.53
CA LEU A 54 -8.46 0.69 15.23
C LEU A 54 -7.30 -0.03 14.54
N ILE A 55 -7.41 -0.22 13.23
CA ILE A 55 -6.27 -0.61 12.40
C ILE A 55 -6.03 0.46 11.34
N LYS A 56 -4.77 0.88 11.21
CA LYS A 56 -4.27 1.60 10.04
C LYS A 56 -3.63 0.60 9.10
N LEU A 57 -4.11 0.52 7.87
CA LEU A 57 -3.55 -0.34 6.83
C LEU A 57 -2.91 0.47 5.72
N GLY A 58 -1.85 -0.10 5.14
CA GLY A 58 -1.23 0.37 3.90
C GLY A 58 -1.06 -0.79 2.93
N LEU A 59 -1.75 -0.73 1.77
CA LEU A 59 -1.74 -1.77 0.73
C LEU A 59 -1.49 -1.16 -0.65
N TYR A 60 -0.71 -1.81 -1.48
CA TYR A 60 -0.43 -1.31 -2.83
C TYR A 60 -1.65 -1.39 -3.76
N SER A 61 -1.89 -0.28 -4.45
CA SER A 61 -2.92 -0.20 -5.49
C SER A 61 -2.49 -0.91 -6.76
N LYS A 62 -3.34 -1.78 -7.28
CA LYS A 62 -3.14 -2.45 -8.57
C LYS A 62 -3.09 -1.44 -9.73
N TYR A 63 -3.95 -0.42 -9.69
CA TYR A 63 -3.99 0.60 -10.73
C TYR A 63 -2.78 1.54 -10.67
N ALA A 64 -2.35 1.95 -9.48
CA ALA A 64 -1.14 2.77 -9.34
C ALA A 64 0.11 2.01 -9.80
N LYS A 65 0.22 0.72 -9.48
CA LYS A 65 1.36 -0.13 -9.89
C LYS A 65 1.38 -0.42 -11.38
N SER A 66 0.26 -0.34 -12.11
CA SER A 66 0.27 -0.47 -13.57
C SER A 66 1.09 0.63 -14.26
N ASN A 67 1.26 1.78 -13.61
CA ASN A 67 2.13 2.85 -14.12
C ASN A 67 3.62 2.50 -14.09
N TYR A 68 4.01 1.35 -13.50
CA TYR A 68 5.40 0.88 -13.45
C TYR A 68 5.68 -0.27 -14.43
N SER A 69 4.69 -0.65 -15.26
CA SER A 69 4.78 -1.81 -16.17
C SER A 69 6.03 -1.73 -17.05
N ASP A 70 6.30 -0.59 -17.70
CA ASP A 70 7.45 -0.42 -18.58
C ASP A 70 8.79 -0.68 -17.89
N ALA A 71 8.93 -0.21 -16.64
CA ALA A 71 10.15 -0.43 -15.87
C ALA A 71 10.26 -1.89 -15.41
N LYS A 72 9.15 -2.52 -15.03
CA LYS A 72 9.10 -3.96 -14.70
C LYS A 72 9.39 -4.82 -15.92
N ASP A 73 8.80 -4.52 -17.06
CA ASP A 73 9.07 -5.21 -18.33
C ASP A 73 10.57 -5.15 -18.69
N TYR A 74 11.20 -4.00 -18.50
CA TYR A 74 12.64 -3.87 -18.71
C TYR A 74 13.45 -4.78 -17.80
N VAL A 75 13.08 -4.83 -16.51
CA VAL A 75 13.72 -5.71 -15.52
C VAL A 75 13.58 -7.19 -15.92
N GLU A 76 12.37 -7.61 -16.26
CA GLU A 76 12.06 -9.00 -16.64
C GLU A 76 12.76 -9.41 -17.95
N LYS A 77 12.65 -8.62 -19.01
CA LYS A 77 13.27 -8.89 -20.32
C LYS A 77 14.79 -9.02 -20.25
N ASN A 78 15.44 -8.30 -19.32
CA ASN A 78 16.87 -8.34 -19.13
C ASN A 78 17.31 -9.25 -17.97
N ASN A 79 16.38 -9.96 -17.34
CA ASN A 79 16.62 -10.84 -16.18
C ASN A 79 17.47 -10.16 -15.10
N LEU A 80 17.12 -8.90 -14.75
CA LEU A 80 17.87 -8.08 -13.82
C LEU A 80 17.51 -8.43 -12.38
N LYS A 81 18.40 -9.12 -11.69
CA LYS A 81 18.32 -9.36 -10.24
C LYS A 81 19.01 -8.24 -9.48
N TYR A 82 18.74 -8.19 -8.16
CA TYR A 82 19.36 -7.18 -7.29
C TYR A 82 20.90 -7.20 -7.37
N SER A 83 21.46 -6.09 -7.80
CA SER A 83 22.84 -5.68 -7.62
C SER A 83 22.91 -4.16 -7.76
N LYS A 84 23.96 -3.53 -7.23
CA LYS A 84 24.14 -2.07 -7.39
C LYS A 84 24.20 -1.67 -8.88
N ASP A 85 24.89 -2.44 -9.69
CA ASP A 85 25.03 -2.18 -11.13
C ASP A 85 23.69 -2.32 -11.86
N ASN A 86 22.89 -3.33 -11.53
CA ASN A 86 21.55 -3.49 -12.11
C ASN A 86 20.60 -2.38 -11.67
N LEU A 87 20.65 -1.92 -10.41
CA LEU A 87 19.89 -0.75 -10.00
C LEU A 87 20.26 0.50 -10.79
N HIS A 88 21.56 0.70 -11.07
CA HIS A 88 22.01 1.82 -11.93
C HIS A 88 21.49 1.68 -13.36
N LYS A 89 21.55 0.46 -13.95
CA LYS A 89 21.02 0.20 -15.29
C LYS A 89 19.54 0.50 -15.39
N ILE A 90 18.75 0.00 -14.44
CA ILE A 90 17.28 0.22 -14.40
C ILE A 90 16.99 1.71 -14.25
N ARG A 91 17.70 2.41 -13.33
CA ARG A 91 17.50 3.84 -13.11
C ARG A 91 17.86 4.67 -14.35
N ASN A 92 18.93 4.34 -15.06
CA ASN A 92 19.31 5.01 -16.29
C ASN A 92 18.27 4.76 -17.39
N HIS A 93 17.80 3.52 -17.55
CA HIS A 93 16.72 3.21 -18.48
C HIS A 93 15.47 4.07 -18.23
N ILE A 94 15.03 4.18 -16.97
CA ILE A 94 13.89 5.03 -16.61
C ILE A 94 14.17 6.51 -16.88
N LYS A 95 15.38 7.01 -16.60
CA LYS A 95 15.77 8.40 -16.87
C LYS A 95 15.71 8.76 -18.34
N GLU A 96 16.18 7.87 -19.21
CA GLU A 96 16.26 8.05 -20.65
C GLU A 96 14.91 7.81 -21.34
N SER A 97 14.06 6.97 -20.77
CA SER A 97 12.75 6.63 -21.31
C SER A 97 11.79 7.82 -21.29
N THR A 98 11.01 7.96 -22.37
CA THR A 98 9.91 8.93 -22.53
C THR A 98 8.53 8.28 -22.39
N SER A 99 8.46 7.00 -22.01
CA SER A 99 7.18 6.33 -21.75
C SER A 99 6.41 7.01 -20.62
N GLU A 100 5.09 6.91 -20.68
CA GLU A 100 4.21 7.49 -19.63
C GLU A 100 4.55 6.97 -18.23
N GLY A 101 4.83 5.65 -18.11
CA GLY A 101 5.22 5.03 -16.86
C GLY A 101 6.53 5.58 -16.31
N SER A 102 7.56 5.68 -17.15
CA SER A 102 8.85 6.26 -16.76
C SER A 102 8.74 7.74 -16.39
N LEU A 103 7.94 8.51 -17.11
CA LEU A 103 7.66 9.91 -16.79
C LEU A 103 6.91 10.04 -15.45
N HIS A 104 5.95 9.14 -15.19
CA HIS A 104 5.24 9.08 -13.91
C HIS A 104 6.20 8.80 -12.75
N ILE A 105 7.05 7.77 -12.88
CA ILE A 105 8.05 7.42 -11.86
C ILE A 105 8.94 8.63 -11.55
N LYS A 106 9.54 9.25 -12.55
CA LYS A 106 10.42 10.42 -12.39
C LYS A 106 9.75 11.60 -11.69
N LYS A 107 8.47 11.81 -11.94
CA LYS A 107 7.77 13.02 -11.47
C LYS A 107 7.07 12.85 -10.12
N TYR A 108 6.56 11.65 -9.83
CA TYR A 108 5.64 11.47 -8.71
C TYR A 108 6.06 10.43 -7.68
N VAL A 109 7.13 9.65 -7.96
CA VAL A 109 7.54 8.54 -7.10
C VAL A 109 8.86 8.86 -6.41
N ASN A 110 8.80 9.20 -5.12
CA ASN A 110 9.98 9.54 -4.32
C ASN A 110 10.96 8.38 -4.19
N ASP A 111 10.46 7.14 -4.15
CA ASP A 111 11.24 5.90 -4.05
C ASP A 111 12.29 5.78 -5.16
N PHE A 112 12.04 6.40 -6.31
CA PHE A 112 12.99 6.46 -7.42
C PHE A 112 14.35 7.04 -7.05
N TYR A 113 14.38 7.95 -6.07
CA TYR A 113 15.59 8.68 -5.69
C TYR A 113 16.39 8.03 -4.57
N THR A 114 15.83 7.02 -3.88
CA THR A 114 16.52 6.26 -2.83
C THR A 114 16.98 4.90 -3.35
N THR A 115 17.91 4.24 -2.66
CA THR A 115 18.43 2.95 -3.15
C THR A 115 17.57 1.78 -2.65
N SER A 116 17.18 1.80 -1.38
CA SER A 116 16.38 0.72 -0.78
C SER A 116 14.96 0.70 -1.32
N GLU A 117 14.30 1.85 -1.33
CA GLU A 117 12.92 1.97 -1.81
C GLU A 117 12.81 1.71 -3.31
N PHE A 118 13.80 2.16 -4.10
CA PHE A 118 13.86 1.88 -5.53
C PHE A 118 14.03 0.38 -5.81
N ARG A 119 14.87 -0.31 -5.04
CA ARG A 119 14.99 -1.77 -5.11
C ARG A 119 13.65 -2.42 -4.84
N ASP A 120 13.01 -2.04 -3.74
CA ASP A 120 11.75 -2.65 -3.30
C ASP A 120 10.61 -2.34 -4.29
N MET A 121 10.63 -1.19 -4.95
CA MET A 121 9.65 -0.81 -5.96
C MET A 121 9.64 -1.74 -7.20
N LEU A 122 10.81 -2.20 -7.65
CA LEU A 122 10.95 -2.91 -8.94
C LEU A 122 11.49 -4.34 -8.84
N LEU A 123 12.23 -4.68 -7.77
CA LEU A 123 12.93 -5.96 -7.64
C LEU A 123 12.43 -6.79 -6.44
N HIS A 124 11.27 -6.44 -5.88
CA HIS A 124 10.68 -7.26 -4.82
C HIS A 124 10.17 -8.58 -5.40
N GLU A 125 10.54 -9.71 -4.76
CA GLU A 125 10.21 -11.05 -5.26
C GLU A 125 8.73 -11.40 -5.15
N GLN A 126 8.04 -10.86 -4.13
CA GLN A 126 6.63 -11.15 -3.86
C GLN A 126 5.88 -9.88 -3.47
N GLU A 127 4.96 -9.46 -4.33
CA GLU A 127 4.04 -8.36 -4.07
C GLU A 127 2.65 -8.69 -4.61
N ILE A 128 1.64 -8.46 -3.80
CA ILE A 128 0.23 -8.55 -4.19
C ILE A 128 -0.34 -7.14 -4.27
N PHE A 129 -0.98 -6.83 -5.40
CA PHE A 129 -1.61 -5.53 -5.63
C PHE A 129 -3.13 -5.66 -5.53
N PHE A 130 -3.75 -4.70 -4.88
CA PHE A 130 -5.17 -4.72 -4.56
C PHE A 130 -5.95 -3.70 -5.39
N THR A 131 -7.18 -4.06 -5.73
CA THR A 131 -8.26 -3.14 -6.08
C THR A 131 -9.05 -2.80 -4.81
N LEU A 132 -9.80 -1.70 -4.80
CA LEU A 132 -10.61 -1.34 -3.63
C LEU A 132 -11.70 -2.37 -3.27
N PRO A 133 -12.35 -3.07 -4.22
CA PRO A 133 -13.22 -4.21 -3.88
C PRO A 133 -12.50 -5.35 -3.16
N GLU A 134 -11.26 -5.67 -3.55
CA GLU A 134 -10.45 -6.69 -2.86
C GLU A 134 -10.04 -6.23 -1.46
N VAL A 135 -9.68 -4.96 -1.31
CA VAL A 135 -9.42 -4.35 0.01
C VAL A 135 -10.65 -4.42 0.91
N GLU A 136 -11.84 -4.08 0.39
CA GLU A 136 -13.09 -4.16 1.14
C GLU A 136 -13.37 -5.60 1.61
N ASN A 137 -13.10 -6.59 0.76
CA ASN A 137 -13.31 -8.00 1.09
C ASN A 137 -12.47 -8.49 2.28
N LEU A 138 -11.26 -7.95 2.49
CA LEU A 138 -10.42 -8.32 3.64
C LEU A 138 -11.10 -8.03 4.97
N PHE A 139 -11.88 -6.96 5.08
CA PHE A 139 -12.33 -6.46 6.39
C PHE A 139 -13.85 -6.26 6.55
N LYS A 140 -14.66 -6.31 5.49
CA LYS A 140 -16.10 -5.90 5.49
C LYS A 140 -16.96 -6.57 6.54
N ASN A 141 -16.66 -7.80 6.95
CA ASN A 141 -17.45 -8.56 7.89
C ASN A 141 -17.30 -8.01 9.32
N ASP A 142 -16.08 -7.75 9.74
CA ASP A 142 -15.73 -7.47 11.13
C ASP A 142 -15.43 -5.98 11.39
N PHE A 143 -15.23 -5.18 10.33
CA PHE A 143 -14.81 -3.79 10.48
C PHE A 143 -15.71 -2.81 9.73
N LYS A 144 -15.63 -1.55 10.18
CA LYS A 144 -16.16 -0.37 9.49
C LYS A 144 -15.00 0.38 8.86
N PHE A 145 -15.13 0.76 7.61
CA PHE A 145 -14.19 1.67 6.95
C PHE A 145 -14.40 3.09 7.47
N LEU A 146 -13.33 3.75 7.91
CA LEU A 146 -13.39 5.11 8.45
C LEU A 146 -12.93 6.17 7.45
N GLY A 147 -12.13 5.77 6.46
CA GLY A 147 -11.65 6.68 5.41
C GLY A 147 -10.18 6.51 5.09
N PHE A 148 -9.78 7.09 3.96
CA PHE A 148 -8.39 7.15 3.54
C PHE A 148 -7.62 8.27 4.25
N ILE A 149 -6.34 8.03 4.50
CA ILE A 149 -5.36 9.09 4.77
C ILE A 149 -5.03 9.73 3.42
N LYS A 150 -5.46 10.96 3.24
CA LYS A 150 -5.39 11.62 1.94
C LYS A 150 -5.07 13.11 2.07
N GLN A 151 -4.45 13.64 1.03
CA GLN A 151 -4.21 15.08 0.93
C GLN A 151 -5.52 15.84 0.65
N PRO A 152 -5.62 17.12 1.04
CA PRO A 152 -6.82 17.94 0.78
C PRO A 152 -7.26 17.92 -0.69
N ARG A 153 -6.32 18.02 -1.63
CA ARG A 153 -6.57 17.96 -3.08
C ARG A 153 -7.36 16.72 -3.49
N LEU A 154 -7.04 15.57 -2.92
CA LEU A 154 -7.73 14.31 -3.22
C LEU A 154 -9.16 14.34 -2.65
N SER A 155 -9.33 14.88 -1.45
CA SER A 155 -10.64 15.08 -0.84
C SER A 155 -11.54 16.01 -1.67
N ASP A 156 -11.00 17.11 -2.16
CA ASP A 156 -11.75 18.07 -3.00
C ASP A 156 -12.12 17.45 -4.35
N PHE A 157 -11.23 16.67 -4.95
CA PHE A 157 -11.51 15.93 -6.17
C PHE A 157 -12.66 14.92 -5.96
N TYR A 158 -12.66 14.20 -4.84
CA TYR A 158 -13.74 13.28 -4.50
C TYR A 158 -15.08 14.00 -4.34
N ARG A 159 -15.12 15.11 -3.57
CA ARG A 159 -16.35 15.88 -3.33
C ARG A 159 -16.99 16.42 -4.60
N LYS A 160 -16.17 16.82 -5.57
CA LYS A 160 -16.67 17.31 -6.89
C LYS A 160 -17.41 16.22 -7.66
N ASN A 161 -17.01 14.94 -7.48
CA ASN A 161 -17.60 13.80 -8.20
C ASN A 161 -18.74 13.12 -7.43
N PHE A 162 -18.70 13.16 -6.09
CA PHE A 162 -19.64 12.49 -5.20
C PHE A 162 -19.99 13.39 -4.00
N PRO A 163 -20.70 14.49 -4.24
CA PRO A 163 -21.04 15.46 -3.18
C PRO A 163 -21.94 14.87 -2.08
N GLU A 164 -22.71 13.83 -2.40
CA GLU A 164 -23.61 13.15 -1.48
C GLU A 164 -22.89 12.31 -0.41
N ASP A 165 -21.67 11.83 -0.69
CA ASP A 165 -20.86 11.10 0.29
C ASP A 165 -19.95 12.05 1.06
N ILE A 166 -20.56 12.82 1.97
CA ILE A 166 -19.87 13.83 2.77
C ILE A 166 -18.68 13.25 3.55
N LYS A 167 -18.82 12.03 4.06
CA LYS A 167 -17.77 11.33 4.83
C LYS A 167 -16.67 10.75 3.95
N GLN A 168 -16.90 10.61 2.65
CA GLN A 168 -15.94 10.05 1.69
C GLN A 168 -15.52 8.62 2.05
N ILE A 169 -16.49 7.80 2.49
CA ILE A 169 -16.25 6.43 2.93
C ILE A 169 -16.82 5.36 2.00
N ASN A 170 -17.43 5.75 0.89
CA ASN A 170 -17.95 4.81 -0.09
C ASN A 170 -16.82 4.30 -1.01
N LEU A 171 -16.33 3.08 -0.72
CA LEU A 171 -15.26 2.46 -1.49
C LEU A 171 -15.59 2.23 -2.96
N LYS A 172 -16.89 2.01 -3.30
CA LYS A 172 -17.31 1.89 -4.71
C LYS A 172 -17.14 3.19 -5.49
N ASN A 173 -17.39 4.33 -4.85
CA ASN A 173 -17.19 5.64 -5.46
C ASN A 173 -15.69 5.91 -5.67
N TRP A 174 -14.86 5.61 -4.67
CA TRP A 174 -13.41 5.69 -4.79
C TRP A 174 -12.86 4.81 -5.92
N ASN A 175 -13.35 3.56 -6.03
CA ASN A 175 -12.94 2.65 -7.10
C ASN A 175 -13.30 3.20 -8.49
N LYS A 176 -14.48 3.80 -8.66
CA LYS A 176 -14.87 4.45 -9.93
C LYS A 176 -13.92 5.59 -10.31
N LEU A 177 -13.45 6.38 -9.35
CA LEU A 177 -12.49 7.46 -9.60
C LEU A 177 -11.12 6.91 -9.95
N GLU A 178 -10.66 5.89 -9.26
CA GLU A 178 -9.34 5.30 -9.46
C GLU A 178 -9.21 4.62 -10.83
N ILE A 179 -10.23 3.88 -11.27
CA ILE A 179 -10.26 3.27 -12.61
C ILE A 179 -10.08 4.33 -13.71
N LYS A 180 -10.67 5.52 -13.52
CA LYS A 180 -10.56 6.64 -14.47
C LYS A 180 -9.25 7.42 -14.32
N ASN A 181 -8.57 7.29 -13.20
CA ASN A 181 -7.35 8.01 -12.88
C ASN A 181 -6.42 7.13 -12.04
N THR A 182 -5.63 6.32 -12.72
CA THR A 182 -4.74 5.32 -12.10
C THR A 182 -3.65 5.91 -11.20
N VAL A 183 -3.43 7.22 -11.28
CA VAL A 183 -2.46 7.92 -10.42
C VAL A 183 -3.10 8.52 -9.16
N LEU A 184 -4.39 8.25 -8.92
CA LEU A 184 -5.15 8.85 -7.83
C LEU A 184 -4.53 8.59 -6.45
N PHE A 185 -4.10 7.36 -6.20
CA PHE A 185 -3.47 6.93 -4.95
C PHE A 185 -1.94 6.79 -5.06
N THR A 186 -1.33 7.36 -6.02
CA THR A 186 0.11 7.40 -6.31
C THR A 186 0.79 6.01 -6.24
N GLN A 187 0.69 5.30 -5.13
CA GLN A 187 1.28 3.97 -4.91
C GLN A 187 0.42 3.10 -3.99
N MET A 188 -0.04 3.64 -2.88
CA MET A 188 -0.58 2.88 -1.76
C MET A 188 -1.86 3.48 -1.23
N TYR A 189 -2.85 2.62 -1.00
CA TYR A 189 -3.99 2.94 -0.16
C TYR A 189 -3.52 2.98 1.30
N GLN A 190 -3.62 4.11 1.97
CA GLN A 190 -3.50 4.19 3.41
C GLN A 190 -4.84 4.59 4.01
N PHE A 191 -5.35 3.80 4.92
CA PHE A 191 -6.69 3.98 5.44
C PHE A 191 -6.87 3.42 6.85
N TRP A 192 -7.97 3.85 7.48
CA TRP A 192 -8.38 3.43 8.80
C TRP A 192 -9.62 2.56 8.76
N ILE A 193 -9.62 1.53 9.57
CA ILE A 193 -10.78 0.68 9.85
C ILE A 193 -10.96 0.52 11.35
N GLN A 194 -12.21 0.32 11.79
CA GLN A 194 -12.57 0.08 13.18
C GLN A 194 -13.29 -1.24 13.34
N LYS A 195 -12.84 -2.04 14.29
CA LYS A 195 -13.50 -3.31 14.65
C LYS A 195 -14.91 -3.06 15.22
N LYS A 196 -15.89 -3.81 14.75
CA LYS A 196 -17.29 -3.72 15.19
C LYS A 196 -17.49 -4.20 16.62
#